data_d9b79952e2c582e03ddfe12b9dec3204
#
_entry.id   d9b79952e2c582e03ddfe12b9dec3204
#
_cell.length_a   1.000
_cell.length_b   1.000
_cell.length_c   1.000
_cell.angle_alpha   90.00
_cell.angle_beta   90.00
_cell.angle_gamma   90.00
#
_symmetry.space_group_name_H-M   'P 1'
#
loop_
_entity.id
_entity.type
_entity.pdbx_description
1 polymer ?
#
loop_
_entity_poly.entity_id
_entity_poly.type
_entity_poly.pdbx_seq_one_letter_code
_entity_poly.pdbx_strand_id
1 'polypeptide(L)'
;MFFSFHFHSNLRSVVVMKFQKVYSVFFQVHHLLDLYDEEITKDAYGKTIRAKTMGQRIYINAMKRNDLVFGIGPAGTGKTFLAVVYAAKQLRKGSVKRIVLTRPAVEAGESLGFLPGDLKEKVDPYLRPLYDGLNTVLGREQTQRLIERGVIEIAPLAYMRGRTLDDAFVILDEAQNTTHAQMKMFLTRLGFGSKMVVTGDQTQIDLPKGVKSGLKEAVKKLSGVSGISIMKMDQSDVVRHPLVSKIINRYEGVE
;
A
#
# COMPACT_ATOMS: atom_id res chain seq x y z
N MET A 1 53.38 15.51 45.71
CA MET A 1 52.02 15.10 46.13
C MET A 1 50.96 15.79 45.25
N PHE A 2 50.98 15.54 43.91
CA PHE A 2 50.05 16.21 42.98
C PHE A 2 49.79 15.33 41.72
N PHE A 3 49.50 14.02 41.88
CA PHE A 3 49.21 13.15 40.74
C PHE A 3 47.90 12.34 40.85
N SER A 4 47.06 12.63 41.83
CA SER A 4 45.85 11.78 42.07
C SER A 4 44.51 12.35 41.60
N PHE A 5 44.42 13.60 41.13
CA PHE A 5 43.12 14.22 40.85
C PHE A 5 42.67 14.17 39.38
N HIS A 6 43.56 13.92 38.43
CA HIS A 6 43.20 13.90 37.00
C HIS A 6 42.68 12.55 36.50
N PHE A 7 42.91 11.46 37.19
CA PHE A 7 42.47 10.12 36.75
C PHE A 7 40.99 9.82 37.06
N HIS A 8 40.45 10.44 38.11
CA HIS A 8 39.04 10.21 38.51
C HIS A 8 38.02 11.01 37.68
N SER A 9 38.40 12.15 37.11
CA SER A 9 37.50 12.97 36.24
C SER A 9 37.32 12.31 34.87
N ASN A 10 38.34 11.70 34.29
CA ASN A 10 38.27 11.02 33.01
C ASN A 10 37.45 9.71 33.06
N LEU A 11 37.51 8.97 34.16
CA LEU A 11 36.69 7.77 34.31
C LEU A 11 35.20 8.08 34.46
N ARG A 12 34.83 9.14 35.17
CA ARG A 12 33.42 9.60 35.27
C ARG A 12 32.87 10.05 33.94
N SER A 13 33.60 10.83 33.14
CA SER A 13 33.17 11.30 31.83
C SER A 13 33.04 10.14 30.81
N VAL A 14 33.94 9.17 30.83
CA VAL A 14 33.85 7.98 29.95
C VAL A 14 32.68 7.05 30.35
N VAL A 15 32.42 6.90 31.65
CA VAL A 15 31.26 6.12 32.14
C VAL A 15 29.96 6.82 31.77
N VAL A 16 29.85 8.14 31.97
CA VAL A 16 28.65 8.90 31.59
C VAL A 16 28.41 8.87 30.08
N MET A 17 29.45 9.00 29.23
CA MET A 17 29.30 8.88 27.79
C MET A 17 28.89 7.47 27.34
N LYS A 18 29.39 6.42 27.98
CA LYS A 18 28.94 5.03 27.72
C LYS A 18 27.48 4.83 28.14
N PHE A 19 27.06 5.36 29.29
CA PHE A 19 25.67 5.31 29.73
C PHE A 19 24.75 6.09 28.78
N GLN A 20 25.11 7.29 28.34
CA GLN A 20 24.33 8.04 27.36
C GLN A 20 24.20 7.31 26.02
N LYS A 21 25.27 6.66 25.54
CA LYS A 21 25.21 5.85 24.33
C LYS A 21 24.29 4.63 24.48
N VAL A 22 24.37 3.93 25.62
CA VAL A 22 23.50 2.79 25.94
C VAL A 22 22.05 3.24 26.08
N TYR A 23 21.79 4.37 26.74
CA TYR A 23 20.46 4.95 26.86
C TYR A 23 19.88 5.37 25.51
N SER A 24 20.68 5.99 24.63
CA SER A 24 20.23 6.38 23.30
C SER A 24 19.90 5.18 22.43
N VAL A 25 20.71 4.11 22.49
CA VAL A 25 20.43 2.84 21.78
C VAL A 25 19.20 2.16 22.36
N PHE A 26 19.04 2.12 23.69
CA PHE A 26 17.87 1.53 24.35
C PHE A 26 16.58 2.32 24.03
N PHE A 27 16.66 3.65 23.98
CA PHE A 27 15.54 4.51 23.57
C PHE A 27 15.19 4.34 22.09
N GLN A 28 16.19 4.20 21.21
CA GLN A 28 15.98 3.90 19.80
C GLN A 28 15.38 2.52 19.60
N VAL A 29 15.83 1.49 20.34
CA VAL A 29 15.28 0.13 20.29
C VAL A 29 13.86 0.09 20.83
N HIS A 30 13.55 0.78 21.94
CA HIS A 30 12.18 0.89 22.46
C HIS A 30 11.26 1.62 21.46
N HIS A 31 11.71 2.71 20.89
CA HIS A 31 10.95 3.44 19.86
C HIS A 31 10.78 2.62 18.57
N LEU A 32 11.73 1.75 18.24
CA LEU A 32 11.59 0.75 17.18
C LEU A 32 10.56 -0.32 17.55
N LEU A 33 10.56 -0.84 18.77
CA LEU A 33 9.58 -1.83 19.25
C LEU A 33 8.15 -1.25 19.27
N ASP A 34 7.96 -0.03 19.76
CA ASP A 34 6.68 0.68 19.73
C ASP A 34 6.17 0.90 18.29
N LEU A 35 7.11 1.17 17.37
CA LEU A 35 6.79 1.19 15.95
C LEU A 35 6.32 -0.19 15.45
N TYR A 36 6.74 -1.33 16.00
CA TYR A 36 6.30 -2.68 15.62
C TYR A 36 4.92 -3.04 16.16
N ASP A 37 4.43 -2.40 17.19
CA ASP A 37 3.14 -2.69 17.81
C ASP A 37 2.00 -1.75 17.36
N GLU A 38 2.27 -0.78 16.48
CA GLU A 38 1.23 0.15 16.04
C GLU A 38 0.09 -0.59 15.32
N GLU A 39 -1.07 -0.57 15.95
CA GLU A 39 -2.31 -1.07 15.38
C GLU A 39 -2.75 -0.20 14.19
N ILE A 40 -2.94 -0.81 13.03
CA ILE A 40 -3.53 -0.09 11.89
C ILE A 40 -5.04 0.03 12.14
N THR A 41 -5.72 -1.09 12.33
CA THR A 41 -7.15 -1.20 12.64
C THR A 41 -7.46 -2.62 13.12
N LYS A 42 -8.73 -2.90 13.43
CA LYS A 42 -9.21 -4.26 13.68
C LYS A 42 -9.98 -4.78 12.46
N ASP A 43 -9.88 -6.09 12.21
CA ASP A 43 -10.69 -6.77 11.21
C ASP A 43 -12.16 -6.90 11.67
N ALA A 44 -12.97 -7.54 10.84
CA ALA A 44 -14.40 -7.77 11.12
C ALA A 44 -14.66 -8.64 12.35
N TYR A 45 -13.66 -9.40 12.80
CA TYR A 45 -13.74 -10.29 13.97
C TYR A 45 -13.04 -9.72 15.20
N GLY A 46 -12.63 -8.47 15.16
CA GLY A 46 -11.94 -7.79 16.26
C GLY A 46 -10.46 -8.09 16.38
N LYS A 47 -9.87 -8.90 15.48
CA LYS A 47 -8.44 -9.19 15.45
C LYS A 47 -7.67 -7.97 14.93
N THR A 48 -6.61 -7.62 15.62
CA THR A 48 -5.77 -6.48 15.27
C THR A 48 -4.99 -6.73 13.98
N ILE A 49 -5.05 -5.78 13.06
CA ILE A 49 -4.24 -5.73 11.84
C ILE A 49 -3.05 -4.81 12.08
N ARG A 50 -1.83 -5.34 11.89
CA ARG A 50 -0.55 -4.63 12.03
C ARG A 50 0.30 -4.77 10.77
N ALA A 51 1.21 -3.83 10.58
CA ALA A 51 2.28 -3.99 9.59
C ALA A 51 3.25 -5.08 10.06
N LYS A 52 3.56 -6.03 9.20
CA LYS A 52 4.41 -7.19 9.52
C LYS A 52 5.89 -6.96 9.19
N THR A 53 6.19 -5.99 8.33
CA THR A 53 7.55 -5.67 7.90
C THR A 53 7.83 -4.17 8.02
N MET A 54 9.09 -3.79 7.94
CA MET A 54 9.48 -2.38 7.98
C MET A 54 8.95 -1.63 6.74
N GLY A 55 9.04 -2.22 5.55
CA GLY A 55 8.51 -1.61 4.31
C GLY A 55 7.01 -1.37 4.40
N GLN A 56 6.23 -2.34 4.94
CA GLN A 56 4.80 -2.17 5.16
C GLN A 56 4.48 -1.00 6.10
N ARG A 57 5.29 -0.83 7.12
CA ARG A 57 5.15 0.25 8.09
C ARG A 57 5.44 1.62 7.49
N ILE A 58 6.56 1.73 6.75
CA ILE A 58 6.91 2.96 6.05
C ILE A 58 5.81 3.32 5.03
N TYR A 59 5.21 2.31 4.38
CA TYR A 59 4.09 2.50 3.47
C TYR A 59 2.84 3.06 4.15
N ILE A 60 2.45 2.52 5.31
CA ILE A 60 1.35 3.07 6.11
C ILE A 60 1.65 4.51 6.54
N ASN A 61 2.87 4.80 6.97
CA ASN A 61 3.27 6.16 7.35
C ASN A 61 3.28 7.13 6.14
N ALA A 62 3.65 6.66 4.96
CA ALA A 62 3.55 7.44 3.74
C ALA A 62 2.09 7.83 3.45
N MET A 63 1.12 6.89 3.58
CA MET A 63 -0.30 7.18 3.42
C MET A 63 -0.86 8.14 4.47
N LYS A 64 -0.30 8.18 5.69
CA LYS A 64 -0.69 9.16 6.70
C LYS A 64 -0.32 10.59 6.30
N ARG A 65 0.86 10.77 5.69
CA ARG A 65 1.52 12.07 5.50
C ARG A 65 1.33 12.68 4.11
N ASN A 66 0.93 11.91 3.11
CA ASN A 66 0.86 12.36 1.71
C ASN A 66 -0.54 12.16 1.14
N ASP A 67 -0.89 12.96 0.14
CA ASP A 67 -2.17 12.86 -0.55
C ASP A 67 -2.14 11.83 -1.68
N LEU A 68 -0.96 11.62 -2.29
CA LEU A 68 -0.73 10.60 -3.31
C LEU A 68 0.44 9.69 -2.90
N VAL A 69 0.19 8.38 -2.87
CA VAL A 69 1.22 7.39 -2.54
C VAL A 69 1.29 6.31 -3.59
N PHE A 70 2.49 6.05 -4.10
CA PHE A 70 2.78 4.88 -4.92
C PHE A 70 3.36 3.77 -4.05
N GLY A 71 2.70 2.61 -4.01
CA GLY A 71 3.18 1.38 -3.38
C GLY A 71 3.63 0.39 -4.45
N ILE A 72 4.94 0.26 -4.65
CA ILE A 72 5.52 -0.53 -5.74
C ILE A 72 6.34 -1.68 -5.16
N GLY A 73 6.26 -2.84 -5.77
CA GLY A 73 7.06 -4.00 -5.35
C GLY A 73 6.43 -5.32 -5.74
N PRO A 74 7.08 -6.45 -5.41
CA PRO A 74 6.63 -7.77 -5.82
C PRO A 74 5.29 -8.17 -5.19
N ALA A 75 4.65 -9.16 -5.80
CA ALA A 75 3.42 -9.75 -5.27
C ALA A 75 3.66 -10.34 -3.86
N GLY A 76 2.66 -10.25 -2.98
CA GLY A 76 2.74 -10.76 -1.61
C GLY A 76 3.33 -9.79 -0.58
N THR A 77 3.75 -8.58 -0.95
CA THR A 77 4.21 -7.54 0.00
C THR A 77 3.05 -6.83 0.71
N GLY A 78 1.80 -7.12 0.35
CA GLY A 78 0.61 -6.57 1.02
C GLY A 78 0.21 -5.16 0.57
N LYS A 79 0.74 -4.64 -0.54
CA LYS A 79 0.45 -3.27 -1.05
C LYS A 79 -1.03 -2.94 -1.09
N THR A 80 -1.77 -3.71 -1.87
CA THR A 80 -3.22 -3.51 -2.08
C THR A 80 -4.00 -3.75 -0.80
N PHE A 81 -3.69 -4.83 -0.08
CA PHE A 81 -4.34 -5.14 1.20
C PHE A 81 -4.19 -4.01 2.21
N LEU A 82 -2.97 -3.50 2.42
CA LEU A 82 -2.72 -2.42 3.37
C LEU A 82 -3.36 -1.09 2.94
N ALA A 83 -3.42 -0.80 1.64
CA ALA A 83 -4.13 0.36 1.12
C ALA A 83 -5.63 0.26 1.44
N VAL A 84 -6.26 -0.91 1.22
CA VAL A 84 -7.67 -1.17 1.55
C VAL A 84 -7.91 -1.09 3.06
N VAL A 85 -7.05 -1.70 3.88
CA VAL A 85 -7.11 -1.64 5.34
C VAL A 85 -7.07 -0.18 5.82
N TYR A 86 -6.17 0.61 5.27
CA TYR A 86 -6.02 2.01 5.65
C TYR A 86 -7.20 2.86 5.16
N ALA A 87 -7.71 2.61 3.95
CA ALA A 87 -8.92 3.24 3.43
C ALA A 87 -10.13 2.99 4.34
N ALA A 88 -10.36 1.74 4.74
CA ALA A 88 -11.43 1.37 5.66
C ALA A 88 -11.30 2.05 7.02
N LYS A 89 -10.06 2.18 7.54
CA LYS A 89 -9.78 2.96 8.76
C LYS A 89 -10.17 4.43 8.59
N GLN A 90 -9.82 5.06 7.46
CA GLN A 90 -10.13 6.47 7.19
C GLN A 90 -11.65 6.68 7.06
N LEU A 91 -12.35 5.76 6.40
CA LEU A 91 -13.81 5.78 6.29
C LEU A 91 -14.48 5.66 7.67
N ARG A 92 -14.05 4.69 8.50
CA ARG A 92 -14.56 4.53 9.88
C ARG A 92 -14.33 5.76 10.76
N LYS A 93 -13.22 6.48 10.54
CA LYS A 93 -12.91 7.74 11.24
C LYS A 93 -13.67 8.95 10.72
N GLY A 94 -14.37 8.83 9.59
CA GLY A 94 -15.01 9.94 8.92
C GLY A 94 -14.02 10.93 8.25
N SER A 95 -12.75 10.54 8.11
CA SER A 95 -11.73 11.36 7.43
C SER A 95 -11.95 11.44 5.93
N VAL A 96 -12.64 10.45 5.35
CA VAL A 96 -13.16 10.44 3.99
C VAL A 96 -14.60 9.97 4.01
N LYS A 97 -15.38 10.38 3.00
CA LYS A 97 -16.81 10.04 2.89
C LYS A 97 -17.04 8.78 2.07
N ARG A 98 -16.09 8.40 1.22
CA ARG A 98 -16.21 7.23 0.33
C ARG A 98 -14.87 6.59 0.04
N ILE A 99 -14.93 5.34 -0.42
CA ILE A 99 -13.78 4.59 -0.94
C ILE A 99 -14.07 4.28 -2.41
N VAL A 100 -13.09 4.54 -3.29
CA VAL A 100 -13.16 4.19 -4.70
C VAL A 100 -12.00 3.26 -5.03
N LEU A 101 -12.32 2.03 -5.41
CA LEU A 101 -11.35 1.02 -5.81
C LEU A 101 -11.45 0.81 -7.32
N THR A 102 -10.32 0.90 -7.99
CA THR A 102 -10.28 0.73 -9.44
C THR A 102 -9.07 -0.09 -9.87
N ARG A 103 -9.24 -0.75 -11.00
CA ARG A 103 -8.23 -1.59 -11.62
C ARG A 103 -8.31 -1.43 -13.14
N PRO A 104 -7.18 -1.41 -13.88
CA PRO A 104 -7.23 -1.50 -15.32
C PRO A 104 -7.86 -2.84 -15.73
N ALA A 105 -8.77 -2.80 -16.68
CA ALA A 105 -9.24 -4.00 -17.33
C ALA A 105 -8.17 -4.41 -18.35
N VAL A 106 -7.34 -5.39 -17.99
CA VAL A 106 -6.34 -5.98 -18.89
C VAL A 106 -6.77 -7.42 -19.17
N GLU A 107 -6.86 -7.73 -20.44
CA GLU A 107 -7.11 -9.08 -20.90
C GLU A 107 -5.82 -9.89 -20.73
N ALA A 108 -5.70 -10.65 -19.65
CA ALA A 108 -4.63 -11.62 -19.47
C ALA A 108 -4.85 -12.82 -20.40
N GLY A 109 -4.60 -12.63 -21.70
CA GLY A 109 -4.65 -13.70 -22.70
C GLY A 109 -6.06 -14.13 -23.16
N GLU A 110 -7.13 -13.71 -22.47
CA GLU A 110 -8.51 -13.93 -22.88
C GLU A 110 -9.19 -12.58 -23.14
N SER A 111 -9.75 -12.41 -24.35
CA SER A 111 -10.42 -11.14 -24.65
C SER A 111 -11.75 -11.07 -23.91
N LEU A 112 -12.00 -9.96 -23.21
CA LEU A 112 -13.26 -9.68 -22.51
C LEU A 112 -14.49 -9.88 -23.42
N GLY A 113 -14.29 -9.82 -24.73
CA GLY A 113 -15.32 -10.07 -25.73
C GLY A 113 -15.89 -11.49 -25.72
N PHE A 114 -15.17 -12.50 -25.23
CA PHE A 114 -15.63 -13.88 -25.19
C PHE A 114 -16.38 -14.27 -23.90
N LEU A 115 -16.35 -13.44 -22.87
CA LEU A 115 -17.11 -13.73 -21.66
C LEU A 115 -18.59 -13.36 -21.87
N PRO A 116 -19.55 -14.23 -21.48
CA PRO A 116 -20.96 -13.89 -21.49
C PRO A 116 -21.28 -12.83 -20.42
N GLY A 117 -22.35 -12.04 -20.63
CA GLY A 117 -22.81 -11.04 -19.70
C GLY A 117 -22.48 -9.59 -20.09
N ASP A 118 -22.94 -8.65 -19.28
CA ASP A 118 -22.64 -7.25 -19.46
C ASP A 118 -21.18 -6.90 -19.07
N LEU A 119 -20.74 -5.68 -19.36
CA LEU A 119 -19.35 -5.26 -19.07
C LEU A 119 -19.01 -5.37 -17.59
N LYS A 120 -19.97 -5.14 -16.71
CA LYS A 120 -19.80 -5.23 -15.25
C LYS A 120 -19.55 -6.68 -14.81
N GLU A 121 -20.36 -7.60 -15.30
CA GLU A 121 -20.21 -9.04 -15.03
C GLU A 121 -18.87 -9.59 -15.54
N LYS A 122 -18.42 -9.13 -16.71
CA LYS A 122 -17.13 -9.52 -17.29
C LYS A 122 -15.92 -9.05 -16.48
N VAL A 123 -16.01 -7.90 -15.81
CA VAL A 123 -14.89 -7.32 -15.05
C VAL A 123 -14.88 -7.75 -13.59
N ASP A 124 -16.03 -8.20 -13.06
CA ASP A 124 -16.18 -8.57 -11.64
C ASP A 124 -15.13 -9.58 -11.14
N PRO A 125 -14.77 -10.67 -11.89
CA PRO A 125 -13.73 -11.59 -11.46
C PRO A 125 -12.37 -10.91 -11.18
N TYR A 126 -12.02 -9.89 -11.95
CA TYR A 126 -10.75 -9.15 -11.80
C TYR A 126 -10.76 -8.22 -10.59
N LEU A 127 -11.93 -7.89 -10.08
CA LEU A 127 -12.12 -7.01 -8.92
C LEU A 127 -12.23 -7.79 -7.59
N ARG A 128 -12.35 -9.12 -7.63
CA ARG A 128 -12.48 -9.97 -6.43
C ARG A 128 -11.43 -9.73 -5.35
N PRO A 129 -10.12 -9.57 -5.65
CA PRO A 129 -9.12 -9.30 -4.61
C PRO A 129 -9.39 -8.02 -3.81
N LEU A 130 -10.05 -7.03 -4.42
CA LEU A 130 -10.45 -5.78 -3.75
C LEU A 130 -11.62 -6.03 -2.78
N TYR A 131 -12.62 -6.84 -3.20
CA TYR A 131 -13.71 -7.27 -2.32
C TYR A 131 -13.19 -8.06 -1.12
N ASP A 132 -12.23 -8.97 -1.34
CA ASP A 132 -11.68 -9.80 -0.26
C ASP A 132 -10.96 -8.96 0.80
N GLY A 133 -10.22 -7.94 0.38
CA GLY A 133 -9.58 -6.98 1.28
C GLY A 133 -10.61 -6.22 2.12
N LEU A 134 -11.67 -5.70 1.50
CA LEU A 134 -12.77 -5.02 2.19
C LEU A 134 -13.50 -5.94 3.16
N ASN A 135 -13.84 -7.16 2.72
CA ASN A 135 -14.55 -8.15 3.53
C ASN A 135 -13.74 -8.55 4.77
N THR A 136 -12.42 -8.63 4.65
CA THR A 136 -11.54 -8.90 5.79
C THR A 136 -11.67 -7.81 6.86
N VAL A 137 -11.69 -6.54 6.46
CA VAL A 137 -11.69 -5.41 7.41
C VAL A 137 -13.10 -5.07 7.91
N LEU A 138 -14.07 -5.01 7.01
CA LEU A 138 -15.43 -4.53 7.30
C LEU A 138 -16.43 -5.66 7.60
N GLY A 139 -16.11 -6.89 7.17
CA GLY A 139 -17.06 -7.99 7.10
C GLY A 139 -17.90 -7.95 5.82
N ARG A 140 -18.35 -9.10 5.36
CA ARG A 140 -19.08 -9.24 4.09
C ARG A 140 -20.38 -8.42 4.08
N GLU A 141 -21.17 -8.53 5.11
CA GLU A 141 -22.47 -7.84 5.22
C GLU A 141 -22.32 -6.31 5.21
N GLN A 142 -21.38 -5.78 5.99
CA GLN A 142 -21.13 -4.34 6.04
C GLN A 142 -20.55 -3.84 4.71
N THR A 143 -19.66 -4.59 4.09
CA THR A 143 -19.10 -4.25 2.76
C THR A 143 -20.23 -4.12 1.74
N GLN A 144 -21.12 -5.12 1.68
CA GLN A 144 -22.24 -5.12 0.76
C GLN A 144 -23.18 -3.91 0.97
N ARG A 145 -23.55 -3.61 2.21
CA ARG A 145 -24.37 -2.43 2.54
C ARG A 145 -23.72 -1.12 2.10
N LEU A 146 -22.40 -0.98 2.27
CA LEU A 146 -21.69 0.23 1.88
C LEU A 146 -21.57 0.38 0.36
N ILE A 147 -21.49 -0.73 -0.37
CA ILE A 147 -21.52 -0.75 -1.84
C ILE A 147 -22.92 -0.34 -2.33
N GLU A 148 -23.98 -0.93 -1.80
CA GLU A 148 -25.37 -0.60 -2.15
C GLU A 148 -25.72 0.88 -1.91
N ARG A 149 -25.12 1.46 -0.86
CA ARG A 149 -25.27 2.88 -0.53
C ARG A 149 -24.36 3.80 -1.33
N GLY A 150 -23.49 3.28 -2.20
CA GLY A 150 -22.54 4.06 -2.98
C GLY A 150 -21.40 4.69 -2.16
N VAL A 151 -21.22 4.26 -0.90
CA VAL A 151 -20.10 4.68 -0.03
C VAL A 151 -18.81 3.99 -0.44
N ILE A 152 -18.90 2.74 -0.90
CA ILE A 152 -17.81 2.01 -1.52
C ILE A 152 -18.18 1.77 -2.98
N GLU A 153 -17.28 2.17 -3.87
CA GLU A 153 -17.39 1.95 -5.30
C GLU A 153 -16.22 1.09 -5.77
N ILE A 154 -16.51 0.02 -6.50
CA ILE A 154 -15.52 -0.82 -7.16
C ILE A 154 -15.84 -0.82 -8.64
N ALA A 155 -14.94 -0.28 -9.46
CA ALA A 155 -15.20 -0.07 -10.89
C ALA A 155 -13.92 -0.16 -11.74
N PRO A 156 -14.04 -0.51 -13.02
CA PRO A 156 -12.94 -0.42 -13.97
C PRO A 156 -12.39 0.99 -14.09
N LEU A 157 -11.09 1.10 -14.36
CA LEU A 157 -10.38 2.38 -14.47
C LEU A 157 -11.03 3.33 -15.50
N ALA A 158 -11.61 2.81 -16.57
CA ALA A 158 -12.27 3.61 -17.59
C ALA A 158 -13.43 4.47 -17.03
N TYR A 159 -14.10 4.04 -15.96
CA TYR A 159 -15.21 4.74 -15.33
C TYR A 159 -14.77 5.94 -14.48
N MET A 160 -13.47 6.14 -14.32
CA MET A 160 -12.93 7.31 -13.63
C MET A 160 -12.83 8.55 -14.53
N ARG A 161 -12.96 8.39 -15.85
CA ARG A 161 -12.86 9.50 -16.81
C ARG A 161 -13.93 10.58 -16.56
N GLY A 162 -13.51 11.85 -16.59
CA GLY A 162 -14.40 13.00 -16.44
C GLY A 162 -14.91 13.27 -15.03
N ARG A 163 -14.42 12.53 -14.05
CA ARG A 163 -14.82 12.68 -12.63
C ARG A 163 -13.81 13.52 -11.86
N THR A 164 -14.26 14.13 -10.76
CA THR A 164 -13.45 14.64 -9.67
C THR A 164 -13.84 13.86 -8.40
N LEU A 165 -12.87 13.31 -7.71
CA LEU A 165 -13.12 12.42 -6.58
C LEU A 165 -12.80 13.15 -5.28
N ASP A 166 -13.77 13.96 -4.80
CA ASP A 166 -13.65 14.70 -3.54
C ASP A 166 -14.00 13.84 -2.33
N ASP A 167 -13.41 14.16 -1.18
CA ASP A 167 -13.62 13.49 0.11
C ASP A 167 -13.49 11.96 0.03
N ALA A 168 -12.64 11.46 -0.83
CA ALA A 168 -12.53 10.03 -1.17
C ALA A 168 -11.17 9.44 -0.83
N PHE A 169 -11.15 8.17 -0.47
CA PHE A 169 -9.93 7.37 -0.50
C PHE A 169 -9.95 6.53 -1.78
N VAL A 170 -9.04 6.83 -2.70
CA VAL A 170 -9.03 6.26 -4.05
C VAL A 170 -7.85 5.30 -4.19
N ILE A 171 -8.09 4.09 -4.67
CA ILE A 171 -7.04 3.09 -4.89
C ILE A 171 -7.07 2.64 -6.35
N LEU A 172 -5.94 2.77 -7.03
CA LEU A 172 -5.68 2.12 -8.32
C LEU A 172 -4.77 0.92 -8.09
N ASP A 173 -5.30 -0.27 -8.28
CA ASP A 173 -4.55 -1.53 -8.17
C ASP A 173 -4.07 -2.00 -9.55
N GLU A 174 -3.00 -2.82 -9.58
CA GLU A 174 -2.34 -3.34 -10.79
C GLU A 174 -1.98 -2.23 -11.82
N ALA A 175 -1.51 -1.12 -11.30
CA ALA A 175 -1.26 0.09 -12.06
C ALA A 175 -0.16 -0.05 -13.12
N GLN A 176 0.71 -1.09 -13.04
CA GLN A 176 1.68 -1.40 -14.10
C GLN A 176 1.01 -1.70 -15.43
N ASN A 177 -0.26 -2.12 -15.39
CA ASN A 177 -1.08 -2.44 -16.55
C ASN A 177 -1.87 -1.24 -17.10
N THR A 178 -1.50 -0.02 -16.72
CA THR A 178 -2.02 1.21 -17.32
C THR A 178 -1.11 1.73 -18.41
N THR A 179 -1.70 2.32 -19.44
CA THR A 179 -0.97 3.16 -20.40
C THR A 179 -0.64 4.52 -19.78
N HIS A 180 0.26 5.29 -20.41
CA HIS A 180 0.54 6.67 -20.00
C HIS A 180 -0.73 7.54 -19.91
N ALA A 181 -1.59 7.45 -20.93
CA ALA A 181 -2.82 8.24 -20.98
C ALA A 181 -3.80 7.86 -19.85
N GLN A 182 -3.94 6.57 -19.55
CA GLN A 182 -4.77 6.08 -18.45
C GLN A 182 -4.24 6.52 -17.08
N MET A 183 -2.94 6.40 -16.84
CA MET A 183 -2.31 6.84 -15.60
C MET A 183 -2.50 8.34 -15.40
N LYS A 184 -2.20 9.17 -16.41
CA LYS A 184 -2.42 10.62 -16.34
C LYS A 184 -3.89 10.95 -16.09
N MET A 185 -4.81 10.30 -16.81
CA MET A 185 -6.25 10.46 -16.62
C MET A 185 -6.65 10.16 -15.18
N PHE A 186 -6.17 9.08 -14.59
CA PHE A 186 -6.50 8.68 -13.21
C PHE A 186 -5.94 9.66 -12.18
N LEU A 187 -4.66 9.99 -12.25
CA LEU A 187 -4.00 10.88 -11.29
C LEU A 187 -4.65 12.27 -11.23
N THR A 188 -5.21 12.74 -12.36
CA THR A 188 -5.94 14.00 -12.43
C THR A 188 -7.38 13.91 -11.90
N ARG A 189 -7.80 12.80 -11.32
CA ARG A 189 -9.11 12.65 -10.63
C ARG A 189 -9.04 13.02 -9.15
N LEU A 190 -7.85 13.22 -8.60
CA LEU A 190 -7.67 13.60 -7.20
C LEU A 190 -8.40 14.90 -6.91
N GLY A 191 -9.40 14.84 -6.04
CA GLY A 191 -10.20 15.95 -5.59
C GLY A 191 -9.80 16.44 -4.19
N PHE A 192 -10.45 17.49 -3.73
CA PHE A 192 -10.19 18.06 -2.40
C PHE A 192 -10.60 17.09 -1.29
N GLY A 193 -9.84 17.10 -0.19
CA GLY A 193 -10.10 16.22 0.96
C GLY A 193 -9.85 14.73 0.68
N SER A 194 -9.23 14.39 -0.46
CA SER A 194 -9.03 13.02 -0.88
C SER A 194 -7.60 12.55 -0.71
N LYS A 195 -7.45 11.23 -0.60
CA LYS A 195 -6.18 10.51 -0.68
C LYS A 195 -6.21 9.51 -1.81
N MET A 196 -5.10 9.39 -2.51
CA MET A 196 -4.96 8.47 -3.64
C MET A 196 -3.78 7.53 -3.42
N VAL A 197 -4.00 6.26 -3.66
CA VAL A 197 -2.96 5.23 -3.58
C VAL A 197 -2.90 4.48 -4.90
N VAL A 198 -1.70 4.33 -5.42
CA VAL A 198 -1.42 3.58 -6.65
C VAL A 198 -0.55 2.39 -6.31
N THR A 199 -1.05 1.17 -6.50
CA THR A 199 -0.31 -0.07 -6.25
C THR A 199 0.06 -0.77 -7.55
N GLY A 200 1.22 -1.40 -7.58
CA GLY A 200 1.65 -2.15 -8.76
C GLY A 200 2.97 -2.88 -8.59
N ASP A 201 3.20 -3.80 -9.53
CA ASP A 201 4.44 -4.55 -9.67
C ASP A 201 5.05 -4.29 -11.05
N GLN A 202 6.16 -3.59 -11.11
CA GLN A 202 6.80 -3.23 -12.38
C GLN A 202 7.40 -4.43 -13.14
N THR A 203 7.42 -5.61 -12.54
CA THR A 203 7.90 -6.85 -13.16
C THR A 203 6.78 -7.65 -13.83
N GLN A 204 5.52 -7.40 -13.45
CA GLN A 204 4.33 -8.14 -13.91
C GLN A 204 3.50 -7.25 -14.85
N ILE A 205 4.03 -6.97 -16.04
CA ILE A 205 3.36 -6.12 -17.03
C ILE A 205 2.69 -7.01 -18.08
N ASP A 206 1.34 -6.97 -18.13
CA ASP A 206 0.50 -7.73 -19.06
C ASP A 206 0.01 -6.87 -20.25
N LEU A 207 0.59 -5.69 -20.44
CA LEU A 207 0.26 -4.83 -21.57
C LEU A 207 0.70 -5.46 -22.91
N PRO A 208 -0.02 -5.19 -24.01
CA PRO A 208 0.37 -5.65 -25.34
C PRO A 208 1.82 -5.25 -25.71
N LYS A 209 2.48 -6.06 -26.54
CA LYS A 209 3.86 -5.78 -27.00
C LYS A 209 3.94 -4.38 -27.60
N GLY A 210 4.96 -3.61 -27.17
CA GLY A 210 5.19 -2.24 -27.62
C GLY A 210 4.45 -1.16 -26.82
N VAL A 211 3.50 -1.50 -25.97
CA VAL A 211 2.82 -0.54 -25.09
C VAL A 211 3.62 -0.35 -23.82
N LYS A 212 3.97 0.90 -23.51
CA LYS A 212 4.75 1.24 -22.30
C LYS A 212 3.83 1.42 -21.09
N SER A 213 4.25 0.86 -19.96
CA SER A 213 3.56 1.05 -18.67
C SER A 213 3.60 2.51 -18.22
N GLY A 214 2.42 3.06 -17.93
CA GLY A 214 2.25 4.41 -17.37
C GLY A 214 2.78 4.53 -15.94
N LEU A 215 2.79 3.45 -15.16
CA LEU A 215 3.30 3.44 -13.79
C LEU A 215 4.78 3.81 -13.74
N LYS A 216 5.61 3.20 -14.57
CA LYS A 216 7.07 3.45 -14.60
C LYS A 216 7.39 4.90 -14.92
N GLU A 217 6.64 5.48 -15.85
CA GLU A 217 6.79 6.88 -16.25
C GLU A 217 6.29 7.84 -15.15
N ALA A 218 5.13 7.56 -14.55
CA ALA A 218 4.58 8.36 -13.46
C ALA A 218 5.55 8.44 -12.27
N VAL A 219 6.10 7.32 -11.86
CA VAL A 219 7.12 7.23 -10.79
C VAL A 219 8.32 8.12 -11.11
N LYS A 220 8.84 8.08 -12.35
CA LYS A 220 9.97 8.90 -12.74
C LYS A 220 9.64 10.40 -12.72
N LYS A 221 8.47 10.79 -13.25
CA LYS A 221 8.06 12.20 -13.38
C LYS A 221 7.64 12.85 -12.06
N LEU A 222 7.06 12.06 -11.14
CA LEU A 222 6.50 12.57 -9.91
C LEU A 222 7.42 12.41 -8.69
N SER A 223 8.61 11.85 -8.88
CA SER A 223 9.61 11.76 -7.83
C SER A 223 10.04 13.16 -7.37
N GLY A 224 10.01 13.38 -6.04
CA GLY A 224 10.39 14.66 -5.43
C GLY A 224 9.30 15.73 -5.41
N VAL A 225 8.11 15.44 -5.95
CA VAL A 225 6.96 16.37 -5.86
C VAL A 225 6.40 16.34 -4.43
N SER A 226 6.22 17.51 -3.82
CA SER A 226 5.63 17.64 -2.49
C SER A 226 4.20 17.08 -2.46
N GLY A 227 3.83 16.36 -1.38
CA GLY A 227 2.55 15.68 -1.24
C GLY A 227 2.49 14.31 -1.95
N ILE A 228 3.55 13.91 -2.66
CA ILE A 228 3.66 12.60 -3.33
C ILE A 228 4.75 11.77 -2.68
N SER A 229 4.44 10.52 -2.33
CA SER A 229 5.41 9.55 -1.84
C SER A 229 5.49 8.32 -2.74
N ILE A 230 6.70 7.89 -3.04
CA ILE A 230 6.97 6.69 -3.82
C ILE A 230 7.65 5.67 -2.92
N MET A 231 6.91 4.63 -2.55
CA MET A 231 7.35 3.55 -1.68
C MET A 231 7.70 2.32 -2.50
N LYS A 232 8.93 1.85 -2.35
CA LYS A 232 9.40 0.60 -2.94
C LYS A 232 9.50 -0.46 -1.85
N MET A 233 8.75 -1.53 -2.02
CA MET A 233 8.85 -2.75 -1.23
C MET A 233 9.65 -3.78 -2.01
N ASP A 234 10.34 -4.66 -1.32
CA ASP A 234 11.18 -5.70 -1.91
C ASP A 234 10.85 -7.10 -1.39
N GLN A 235 11.70 -8.08 -1.67
CA GLN A 235 11.49 -9.47 -1.25
C GLN A 235 11.45 -9.65 0.27
N SER A 236 12.09 -8.77 1.05
CA SER A 236 12.06 -8.81 2.52
C SER A 236 10.69 -8.45 3.09
N ASP A 237 9.86 -7.76 2.30
CA ASP A 237 8.49 -7.39 2.66
C ASP A 237 7.44 -8.44 2.27
N VAL A 238 7.86 -9.51 1.59
CA VAL A 238 6.94 -10.57 1.16
C VAL A 238 6.46 -11.38 2.36
N VAL A 239 5.16 -11.36 2.59
CA VAL A 239 4.49 -12.12 3.66
C VAL A 239 3.63 -13.20 3.02
N ARG A 240 4.16 -14.42 2.99
CA ARG A 240 3.51 -15.60 2.41
C ARG A 240 3.58 -16.79 3.36
N HIS A 241 2.71 -17.75 3.13
CA HIS A 241 2.83 -19.03 3.83
C HIS A 241 4.19 -19.68 3.48
N PRO A 242 4.95 -20.25 4.44
CA PRO A 242 6.28 -20.80 4.18
C PRO A 242 6.33 -21.84 3.05
N LEU A 243 5.27 -22.66 2.92
CA LEU A 243 5.15 -23.63 1.84
C LEU A 243 5.03 -22.95 0.47
N VAL A 244 4.31 -21.83 0.36
CA VAL A 244 4.17 -21.08 -0.91
C VAL A 244 5.52 -20.56 -1.37
N SER A 245 6.34 -20.05 -0.44
CA SER A 245 7.71 -19.61 -0.75
C SER A 245 8.57 -20.78 -1.27
N LYS A 246 8.47 -21.96 -0.66
CA LYS A 246 9.18 -23.16 -1.12
C LYS A 246 8.72 -23.61 -2.53
N ILE A 247 7.43 -23.54 -2.80
CA ILE A 247 6.87 -23.89 -4.11
C ILE A 247 7.44 -22.93 -5.17
N ILE A 248 7.39 -21.62 -4.94
CA ILE A 248 7.88 -20.61 -5.89
C ILE A 248 9.37 -20.84 -6.18
N ASN A 249 10.19 -20.97 -5.14
CA ASN A 249 11.63 -21.20 -5.30
C ASN A 249 11.92 -22.43 -6.18
N ARG A 250 11.15 -23.52 -6.01
CA ARG A 250 11.31 -24.73 -6.83
C ARG A 250 10.93 -24.50 -8.29
N TYR A 251 9.86 -23.73 -8.56
CA TYR A 251 9.46 -23.41 -9.93
C TYR A 251 10.42 -22.41 -10.61
N GLU A 252 11.02 -21.51 -9.85
CA GLU A 252 12.00 -20.54 -10.35
C GLU A 252 13.43 -21.08 -10.42
N GLY A 253 13.66 -22.34 -10.00
CA GLY A 253 14.97 -22.98 -10.02
C GLY A 253 15.97 -22.40 -9.00
N VAL A 254 15.47 -21.72 -7.97
CA VAL A 254 16.27 -21.22 -6.84
C VAL A 254 16.26 -22.30 -5.75
N GLU A 255 17.44 -22.91 -5.48
CA GLU A 255 17.64 -23.88 -4.40
C GLU A 255 17.76 -23.22 -3.03
#